data_483d5a4d7ca659ce18a2466fcad9d07d
#
_entry.id   483d5a4d7ca659ce18a2466fcad9d07d
#
_cell.length_a   1.000
_cell.length_b   1.000
_cell.length_c   1.000
_cell.angle_alpha   90.00
_cell.angle_beta   90.00
_cell.angle_gamma   90.00
#
_symmetry.space_group_name_H-M   'P 1'
#
loop_
_entity.id
_entity.type
_entity.pdbx_description
1 polymer ?
#
loop_
_entity_poly.entity_id
_entity_poly.type
_entity_poly.pdbx_seq_one_letter_code
_entity_poly.pdbx_strand_id
1 'polypeptide(L)'
;MAIVDRLIGTLSPTAALRQAVKLSAKGDVKRAAPLFSRAARAGIAEAQHRLARCYLEGAGVPHSRPEGVRWLERSAEQGYVEAQSLLATLYLHGFARSEAAPTLFEAPNQSAQAASPDWTNGEKWARRAAEAGSADAQALLGYILTSGPEERRDLDQAKVLYKKSADAGCPQGHLGYALSLAQNVRDEATQQAVTEHLRFAADAGLATALYLFGTLSEKGVGVPVDLAVAAEMFRQSAEKGHRSGQAKWGLALLEGRGIPANPTEGESWLRRAALAGDAEAAALVGDMYARGGPLPPNYAEAAMWFRQAAESNHRAAARALGMLHLTGAGVPRDPQEAARWFRISAEAGDQSARVDLANLLLDGKGEQEDSIRTKEWFESAAASGDLVAAFNFGVCLAEGVGVERDERRAAEWLRKAADGVVNAQYWYGRMLIEGRGVEADLEAGRAWIAKAAEAGMTEAEVLLADMMLSGRGGARDHPAALVLFEKAAEKGHAGAMFAVGAMNGGGHDVPTDRVVAQRWFRAAAERGHAFAQMMLGRYLARGLAGEKDVEEGRVWSERAAAQGLQEAKVDLAALPPKPESAPERQAVGD
;
A
#
# COMPACT_ATOMS: atom_id res chain seq x y z
N MET A 1 -40.84 11.31 -49.42
CA MET A 1 -40.72 12.43 -48.48
C MET A 1 -41.93 13.37 -48.53
N ALA A 2 -42.30 13.96 -49.65
CA ALA A 2 -43.40 14.97 -49.73
C ALA A 2 -44.81 14.53 -49.25
N ILE A 3 -45.17 13.25 -49.35
CA ILE A 3 -46.48 12.73 -48.86
C ILE A 3 -46.48 12.57 -47.33
N VAL A 4 -45.38 12.17 -46.73
CA VAL A 4 -45.21 12.04 -45.25
C VAL A 4 -45.22 13.44 -44.62
N ASP A 5 -44.57 14.42 -45.22
CA ASP A 5 -44.53 15.82 -44.76
C ASP A 5 -45.93 16.48 -44.84
N ARG A 6 -46.74 16.17 -45.87
CA ARG A 6 -48.13 16.62 -45.95
C ARG A 6 -49.03 15.99 -44.90
N LEU A 7 -48.88 14.68 -44.61
CA LEU A 7 -49.65 13.99 -43.58
C LEU A 7 -49.25 14.49 -42.16
N ILE A 8 -48.00 14.77 -41.94
CA ILE A 8 -47.53 15.39 -40.69
C ILE A 8 -48.15 16.79 -40.53
N GLY A 9 -48.28 17.56 -41.65
CA GLY A 9 -48.87 18.89 -41.69
C GLY A 9 -50.36 18.97 -41.29
N THR A 10 -51.14 17.87 -41.35
CA THR A 10 -52.56 17.85 -41.05
C THR A 10 -52.93 17.40 -39.64
N LEU A 11 -52.02 16.77 -38.91
CA LEU A 11 -52.27 16.31 -37.54
C LEU A 11 -52.30 17.46 -36.53
N SER A 12 -53.25 17.45 -35.59
CA SER A 12 -53.18 18.35 -34.44
C SER A 12 -51.93 18.05 -33.60
N PRO A 13 -51.37 19.02 -32.86
CA PRO A 13 -50.19 18.80 -32.03
C PRO A 13 -50.34 17.61 -31.07
N THR A 14 -51.51 17.42 -30.47
CA THR A 14 -51.81 16.29 -29.58
C THR A 14 -51.90 14.96 -30.32
N ALA A 15 -52.43 14.95 -31.56
CA ALA A 15 -52.45 13.76 -32.40
C ALA A 15 -51.03 13.39 -32.88
N ALA A 16 -50.21 14.39 -33.20
CA ALA A 16 -48.82 14.20 -33.55
C ALA A 16 -48.02 13.56 -32.39
N LEU A 17 -48.22 14.04 -31.15
CA LEU A 17 -47.61 13.43 -29.97
C LEU A 17 -48.00 11.96 -29.79
N ARG A 18 -49.30 11.66 -29.82
CA ARG A 18 -49.81 10.27 -29.68
C ARG A 18 -49.23 9.34 -30.75
N GLN A 19 -49.14 9.80 -31.99
CA GLN A 19 -48.56 9.04 -33.09
C GLN A 19 -47.06 8.84 -32.91
N ALA A 20 -46.36 9.89 -32.49
CA ALA A 20 -44.93 9.83 -32.19
C ALA A 20 -44.59 8.81 -31.08
N VAL A 21 -45.39 8.80 -29.99
CA VAL A 21 -45.24 7.84 -28.89
C VAL A 21 -45.43 6.39 -29.39
N LYS A 22 -46.47 6.14 -30.25
CA LYS A 22 -46.68 4.83 -30.84
C LYS A 22 -45.54 4.37 -31.74
N LEU A 23 -44.95 5.27 -32.53
CA LEU A 23 -43.83 4.98 -33.41
C LEU A 23 -42.54 4.72 -32.58
N SER A 24 -42.32 5.54 -31.58
CA SER A 24 -41.16 5.36 -30.66
C SER A 24 -41.23 4.03 -29.92
N ALA A 25 -42.41 3.61 -29.46
CA ALA A 25 -42.62 2.31 -28.81
C ALA A 25 -42.35 1.12 -29.76
N LYS A 26 -42.43 1.31 -31.09
CA LYS A 26 -42.09 0.31 -32.11
C LYS A 26 -40.62 0.41 -32.57
N GLY A 27 -39.80 1.27 -31.97
CA GLY A 27 -38.40 1.52 -32.35
C GLY A 27 -38.21 2.43 -33.58
N ASP A 28 -39.32 2.93 -34.18
CA ASP A 28 -39.25 3.81 -35.37
C ASP A 28 -39.03 5.29 -34.95
N VAL A 29 -37.89 5.54 -34.33
CA VAL A 29 -37.55 6.86 -33.77
C VAL A 29 -37.34 7.89 -34.89
N LYS A 30 -36.86 7.48 -36.08
CA LYS A 30 -36.67 8.37 -37.22
C LYS A 30 -37.96 9.01 -37.69
N ARG A 31 -39.06 8.27 -37.61
CA ARG A 31 -40.41 8.79 -37.96
C ARG A 31 -41.10 9.48 -36.79
N ALA A 32 -40.74 9.12 -35.55
CA ALA A 32 -41.27 9.74 -34.34
C ALA A 32 -40.73 11.17 -34.13
N ALA A 33 -39.44 11.42 -34.37
CA ALA A 33 -38.79 12.69 -34.06
C ALA A 33 -39.41 13.93 -34.74
N PRO A 34 -39.78 13.93 -36.03
CA PRO A 34 -40.49 15.05 -36.65
C PRO A 34 -41.83 15.35 -36.02
N LEU A 35 -42.55 14.31 -35.58
CA LEU A 35 -43.84 14.44 -34.91
C LEU A 35 -43.67 15.00 -33.50
N PHE A 36 -42.65 14.55 -32.75
CA PHE A 36 -42.25 15.17 -31.47
C PHE A 36 -41.89 16.64 -31.68
N SER A 37 -41.10 17.00 -32.71
CA SER A 37 -40.73 18.39 -33.00
C SER A 37 -41.98 19.27 -33.24
N ARG A 38 -42.96 18.79 -34.00
CA ARG A 38 -44.20 19.52 -34.24
C ARG A 38 -44.98 19.78 -32.94
N ALA A 39 -45.17 18.74 -32.11
CA ALA A 39 -45.87 18.86 -30.84
C ALA A 39 -45.12 19.73 -29.84
N ALA A 40 -43.79 19.64 -29.81
CA ALA A 40 -42.93 20.44 -28.96
C ALA A 40 -42.95 21.94 -29.31
N ARG A 41 -42.93 22.27 -30.61
CA ARG A 41 -43.10 23.65 -31.09
C ARG A 41 -44.45 24.25 -30.75
N ALA A 42 -45.49 23.42 -30.63
CA ALA A 42 -46.81 23.84 -30.17
C ALA A 42 -46.90 23.99 -28.63
N GLY A 43 -45.83 23.81 -27.91
CA GLY A 43 -45.75 24.07 -26.47
C GLY A 43 -46.09 22.85 -25.58
N ILE A 44 -46.30 21.64 -26.13
CA ILE A 44 -46.64 20.47 -25.30
C ILE A 44 -45.38 20.00 -24.52
N ALA A 45 -45.42 20.10 -23.20
CA ALA A 45 -44.29 19.82 -22.32
C ALA A 45 -43.73 18.38 -22.46
N GLU A 46 -44.61 17.36 -22.52
CA GLU A 46 -44.19 15.97 -22.79
C GLU A 46 -43.46 15.83 -24.12
N ALA A 47 -43.96 16.48 -25.18
CA ALA A 47 -43.32 16.42 -26.48
C ALA A 47 -41.94 17.10 -26.47
N GLN A 48 -41.82 18.20 -25.75
CA GLN A 48 -40.52 18.91 -25.56
C GLN A 48 -39.52 18.01 -24.83
N HIS A 49 -39.90 17.34 -23.76
CA HIS A 49 -39.08 16.37 -23.07
C HIS A 49 -38.62 15.20 -23.98
N ARG A 50 -39.57 14.61 -24.72
CA ARG A 50 -39.27 13.50 -25.64
C ARG A 50 -38.35 13.93 -26.80
N LEU A 51 -38.58 15.13 -27.35
CA LEU A 51 -37.72 15.70 -28.38
C LEU A 51 -36.30 15.99 -27.82
N ALA A 52 -36.24 16.50 -26.60
CA ALA A 52 -34.95 16.72 -25.93
C ALA A 52 -34.16 15.41 -25.80
N ARG A 53 -34.81 14.32 -25.40
CA ARG A 53 -34.15 12.99 -25.36
C ARG A 53 -33.68 12.56 -26.75
N CYS A 54 -34.47 12.77 -27.81
CA CYS A 54 -34.02 12.50 -29.17
C CYS A 54 -32.73 13.24 -29.53
N TYR A 55 -32.60 14.50 -29.13
CA TYR A 55 -31.36 15.27 -29.34
C TYR A 55 -30.20 14.79 -28.48
N LEU A 56 -30.44 14.42 -27.23
CA LEU A 56 -29.42 13.91 -26.31
C LEU A 56 -28.87 12.53 -26.69
N GLU A 57 -29.74 11.69 -27.26
CA GLU A 57 -29.45 10.31 -27.68
C GLU A 57 -29.04 10.22 -29.17
N GLY A 58 -29.22 11.29 -29.96
CA GLY A 58 -29.03 11.25 -31.41
C GLY A 58 -30.05 10.40 -32.13
N ALA A 59 -31.23 10.18 -31.51
CA ALA A 59 -32.22 9.25 -31.96
C ALA A 59 -33.24 9.92 -32.92
N GLY A 60 -33.08 9.69 -34.21
CA GLY A 60 -33.93 10.26 -35.26
C GLY A 60 -33.66 11.73 -35.60
N VAL A 61 -32.78 12.38 -34.87
CA VAL A 61 -32.20 13.73 -35.09
C VAL A 61 -30.70 13.67 -34.85
N PRO A 62 -29.90 14.59 -35.44
CA PRO A 62 -28.50 14.69 -35.10
C PRO A 62 -28.31 14.93 -33.60
N HIS A 63 -27.31 14.27 -33.00
CA HIS A 63 -26.98 14.48 -31.60
C HIS A 63 -26.62 15.95 -31.36
N SER A 64 -27.31 16.58 -30.41
CA SER A 64 -27.07 17.97 -30.03
C SER A 64 -27.45 18.21 -28.58
N ARG A 65 -26.47 18.20 -27.71
CA ARG A 65 -26.68 18.45 -26.30
C ARG A 65 -27.27 19.84 -26.00
N PRO A 66 -26.80 20.94 -26.63
CA PRO A 66 -27.38 22.26 -26.40
C PRO A 66 -28.87 22.33 -26.78
N GLU A 67 -29.27 21.71 -27.90
CA GLU A 67 -30.69 21.66 -28.30
C GLU A 67 -31.49 20.80 -27.33
N GLY A 68 -30.96 19.64 -26.90
CA GLY A 68 -31.57 18.81 -25.89
C GLY A 68 -31.85 19.58 -24.60
N VAL A 69 -30.88 20.29 -24.08
CA VAL A 69 -31.01 21.10 -22.85
C VAL A 69 -32.06 22.21 -23.04
N ARG A 70 -32.03 22.95 -24.16
CA ARG A 70 -33.01 24.00 -24.41
C ARG A 70 -34.47 23.48 -24.43
N TRP A 71 -34.70 22.30 -24.98
CA TRP A 71 -36.02 21.69 -24.98
C TRP A 71 -36.38 21.15 -23.59
N LEU A 72 -35.42 20.63 -22.82
CA LEU A 72 -35.63 20.25 -21.41
C LEU A 72 -36.01 21.45 -20.55
N GLU A 73 -35.33 22.56 -20.67
CA GLU A 73 -35.62 23.79 -19.92
C GLU A 73 -37.04 24.26 -20.16
N ARG A 74 -37.49 24.32 -21.44
CA ARG A 74 -38.87 24.69 -21.78
C ARG A 74 -39.90 23.74 -21.19
N SER A 75 -39.61 22.45 -21.19
CA SER A 75 -40.50 21.44 -20.61
C SER A 75 -40.53 21.53 -19.07
N ALA A 76 -39.36 21.71 -18.44
CA ALA A 76 -39.20 21.81 -16.99
C ALA A 76 -39.86 23.10 -16.43
N GLU A 77 -39.77 24.22 -17.16
CA GLU A 77 -40.44 25.47 -16.80
C GLU A 77 -41.96 25.34 -16.79
N GLN A 78 -42.53 24.47 -17.61
CA GLN A 78 -43.95 24.13 -17.60
C GLN A 78 -44.35 23.13 -16.48
N GLY A 79 -43.39 22.73 -15.64
CA GLY A 79 -43.67 21.81 -14.53
C GLY A 79 -43.64 20.34 -14.91
N TYR A 80 -43.10 19.96 -16.09
CA TYR A 80 -42.98 18.55 -16.45
C TYR A 80 -41.85 17.88 -15.63
N VAL A 81 -42.26 16.98 -14.73
CA VAL A 81 -41.43 16.45 -13.65
C VAL A 81 -40.23 15.66 -14.17
N GLU A 82 -40.43 14.83 -15.19
CA GLU A 82 -39.36 14.02 -15.79
C GLU A 82 -38.29 14.92 -16.49
N ALA A 83 -38.74 16.06 -17.07
CA ALA A 83 -37.77 17.03 -17.63
C ALA A 83 -36.98 17.73 -16.53
N GLN A 84 -37.62 18.07 -15.41
CA GLN A 84 -36.93 18.68 -14.26
C GLN A 84 -35.89 17.72 -13.67
N SER A 85 -36.25 16.44 -13.48
CA SER A 85 -35.34 15.40 -12.96
C SER A 85 -34.14 15.18 -13.89
N LEU A 86 -34.39 15.03 -15.20
CA LEU A 86 -33.35 14.83 -16.20
C LEU A 86 -32.43 16.07 -16.31
N LEU A 87 -33.00 17.27 -16.27
CA LEU A 87 -32.23 18.52 -16.33
C LEU A 87 -31.33 18.68 -15.09
N ALA A 88 -31.85 18.36 -13.90
CA ALA A 88 -31.06 18.36 -12.69
C ALA A 88 -29.85 17.40 -12.77
N THR A 89 -30.07 16.21 -13.29
CA THR A 89 -29.02 15.21 -13.54
C THR A 89 -27.94 15.75 -14.49
N LEU A 90 -28.35 16.38 -15.60
CA LEU A 90 -27.41 16.94 -16.58
C LEU A 90 -26.57 18.07 -16.00
N TYR A 91 -27.13 18.93 -15.15
CA TYR A 91 -26.37 19.99 -14.46
C TYR A 91 -25.33 19.42 -13.49
N LEU A 92 -25.68 18.35 -12.74
CA LEU A 92 -24.76 17.74 -11.77
C LEU A 92 -23.61 16.96 -12.41
N HIS A 93 -23.87 16.32 -13.55
CA HIS A 93 -22.78 15.63 -14.28
C HIS A 93 -21.94 16.57 -15.15
N GLY A 94 -22.25 17.87 -15.14
CA GLY A 94 -21.72 18.78 -16.11
C GLY A 94 -22.17 18.39 -17.53
N PHE A 95 -21.88 19.19 -18.51
CA PHE A 95 -22.19 18.88 -19.90
C PHE A 95 -21.08 18.05 -20.56
N ALA A 96 -20.47 17.05 -19.84
CA ALA A 96 -19.39 16.21 -20.33
C ALA A 96 -19.80 15.43 -21.60
N ARG A 97 -18.85 15.27 -22.53
CA ARG A 97 -19.03 14.61 -23.83
C ARG A 97 -19.06 13.08 -23.77
N SER A 98 -19.60 12.44 -22.77
CA SER A 98 -19.68 10.98 -22.71
C SER A 98 -20.86 10.45 -23.52
N GLU A 99 -20.61 9.44 -24.37
CA GLU A 99 -21.61 8.78 -25.19
C GLU A 99 -22.53 7.81 -24.44
N ALA A 100 -22.21 7.50 -23.17
CA ALA A 100 -23.06 6.68 -22.29
C ALA A 100 -23.84 7.56 -21.32
N ALA A 101 -25.13 7.26 -21.11
CA ALA A 101 -25.94 7.94 -20.09
C ALA A 101 -25.34 7.65 -18.70
N PRO A 102 -24.81 8.67 -17.98
CA PRO A 102 -24.19 8.43 -16.69
C PRO A 102 -25.26 8.08 -15.66
N THR A 103 -25.03 7.04 -14.90
CA THR A 103 -25.79 6.79 -13.69
C THR A 103 -25.20 7.63 -12.56
N LEU A 104 -26.07 8.26 -11.75
CA LEU A 104 -25.68 9.23 -10.68
C LEU A 104 -24.78 8.66 -9.59
N PHE A 105 -24.72 7.35 -9.47
CA PHE A 105 -24.00 6.63 -8.42
C PHE A 105 -22.79 5.86 -8.96
N GLU A 106 -22.41 6.08 -10.22
CA GLU A 106 -21.17 5.55 -10.80
C GLU A 106 -20.11 6.64 -10.84
N ALA A 107 -18.93 6.35 -10.32
CA ALA A 107 -17.81 7.29 -10.33
C ALA A 107 -17.43 7.64 -11.77
N PRO A 108 -17.23 8.93 -12.12
CA PRO A 108 -16.86 9.32 -13.47
C PRO A 108 -15.48 8.75 -13.82
N ASN A 109 -15.39 8.12 -15.00
CA ASN A 109 -14.08 7.77 -15.57
C ASN A 109 -13.23 9.04 -15.72
N GLN A 110 -12.06 9.09 -15.07
CA GLN A 110 -11.19 10.26 -14.96
C GLN A 110 -10.57 10.74 -16.28
N SER A 111 -10.89 10.11 -17.43
CA SER A 111 -10.29 10.45 -18.74
C SER A 111 -11.04 11.51 -19.57
N ALA A 112 -12.20 11.98 -19.11
CA ALA A 112 -12.87 13.12 -19.71
C ALA A 112 -12.75 14.32 -18.77
N GLN A 113 -12.24 15.46 -19.25
CA GLN A 113 -12.34 16.74 -18.54
C GLN A 113 -13.84 17.02 -18.29
N ALA A 114 -14.36 16.52 -17.19
CA ALA A 114 -15.73 16.76 -16.76
C ALA A 114 -15.83 18.26 -16.45
N ALA A 115 -16.75 18.96 -17.10
CA ALA A 115 -17.13 20.30 -16.67
C ALA A 115 -17.58 20.19 -15.19
N SER A 116 -17.17 21.15 -14.37
CA SER A 116 -17.53 21.17 -12.95
C SER A 116 -19.07 21.11 -12.79
N PRO A 117 -19.58 20.34 -11.82
CA PRO A 117 -21.02 20.26 -11.56
C PRO A 117 -21.60 21.63 -11.26
N ASP A 118 -22.74 21.97 -11.91
CA ASP A 118 -23.54 23.14 -11.56
C ASP A 118 -24.53 22.77 -10.46
N TRP A 119 -24.04 22.79 -9.23
CA TRP A 119 -24.83 22.47 -8.05
C TRP A 119 -26.05 23.37 -7.87
N THR A 120 -25.98 24.64 -8.30
CA THR A 120 -27.06 25.62 -8.13
C THR A 120 -28.26 25.29 -9.01
N ASN A 121 -28.02 25.08 -10.30
CA ASN A 121 -29.08 24.71 -11.22
C ASN A 121 -29.53 23.27 -10.99
N GLY A 122 -28.62 22.35 -10.65
CA GLY A 122 -28.93 20.98 -10.29
C GLY A 122 -29.91 20.92 -9.11
N GLU A 123 -29.62 21.63 -8.01
CA GLU A 123 -30.48 21.69 -6.85
C GLU A 123 -31.85 22.32 -7.15
N LYS A 124 -31.87 23.46 -7.87
CA LYS A 124 -33.09 24.14 -8.24
C LYS A 124 -34.09 23.20 -8.91
N TRP A 125 -33.64 22.44 -9.89
CA TRP A 125 -34.53 21.54 -10.64
C TRP A 125 -34.83 20.26 -9.90
N ALA A 126 -33.85 19.68 -9.16
CA ALA A 126 -34.10 18.52 -8.31
C ALA A 126 -35.13 18.82 -7.22
N ARG A 127 -35.08 20.00 -6.61
CA ARG A 127 -36.03 20.42 -5.57
C ARG A 127 -37.45 20.51 -6.12
N ARG A 128 -37.66 21.17 -7.27
CA ARG A 128 -38.98 21.27 -7.92
C ARG A 128 -39.56 19.90 -8.26
N ALA A 129 -38.76 19.01 -8.83
CA ALA A 129 -39.20 17.67 -9.16
C ALA A 129 -39.47 16.81 -7.90
N ALA A 130 -38.68 16.96 -6.86
CA ALA A 130 -38.85 16.27 -5.58
C ALA A 130 -40.14 16.71 -4.86
N GLU A 131 -40.45 18.02 -4.87
CA GLU A 131 -41.69 18.59 -4.36
C GLU A 131 -42.92 18.12 -5.14
N ALA A 132 -42.76 17.89 -6.44
CA ALA A 132 -43.80 17.28 -7.29
C ALA A 132 -43.93 15.76 -7.10
N GLY A 133 -43.16 15.14 -6.18
CA GLY A 133 -43.28 13.74 -5.79
C GLY A 133 -42.42 12.76 -6.58
N SER A 134 -41.50 13.22 -7.44
CA SER A 134 -40.59 12.33 -8.15
C SER A 134 -39.60 11.63 -7.19
N ALA A 135 -39.68 10.31 -7.12
CA ALA A 135 -38.80 9.48 -6.31
C ALA A 135 -37.33 9.61 -6.73
N ASP A 136 -37.07 9.64 -8.04
CA ASP A 136 -35.73 9.83 -8.58
C ASP A 136 -35.17 11.20 -8.20
N ALA A 137 -35.99 12.26 -8.27
CA ALA A 137 -35.55 13.60 -7.90
C ALA A 137 -35.38 13.75 -6.39
N GLN A 138 -36.15 13.04 -5.56
CA GLN A 138 -35.91 12.97 -4.11
C GLN A 138 -34.58 12.32 -3.79
N ALA A 139 -34.23 11.21 -4.45
CA ALA A 139 -32.89 10.60 -4.32
C ALA A 139 -31.78 11.54 -4.78
N LEU A 140 -31.98 12.23 -5.91
CA LEU A 140 -31.05 13.19 -6.47
C LEU A 140 -30.81 14.39 -5.56
N LEU A 141 -31.88 14.96 -5.01
CA LEU A 141 -31.78 16.06 -4.05
C LEU A 141 -31.07 15.59 -2.76
N GLY A 142 -31.38 14.38 -2.28
CA GLY A 142 -30.66 13.75 -1.19
C GLY A 142 -29.15 13.67 -1.46
N TYR A 143 -28.76 13.27 -2.69
CA TYR A 143 -27.36 13.23 -3.11
C TYR A 143 -26.72 14.63 -3.09
N ILE A 144 -27.39 15.66 -3.58
CA ILE A 144 -26.90 17.04 -3.54
C ILE A 144 -26.63 17.48 -2.10
N LEU A 145 -27.56 17.20 -1.18
CA LEU A 145 -27.47 17.58 0.21
C LEU A 145 -26.45 16.76 1.02
N THR A 146 -26.00 15.61 0.52
CA THR A 146 -24.94 14.81 1.14
C THR A 146 -23.56 15.06 0.55
N SER A 147 -23.45 15.18 -0.77
CA SER A 147 -22.19 15.18 -1.52
C SER A 147 -21.82 16.53 -2.14
N GLY A 148 -22.74 17.49 -2.08
CA GLY A 148 -22.52 18.85 -2.58
C GLY A 148 -21.54 19.67 -1.76
N PRO A 149 -21.28 20.93 -2.18
CA PRO A 149 -20.49 21.89 -1.41
C PRO A 149 -20.98 22.03 0.02
N GLU A 150 -20.06 22.36 0.94
CA GLU A 150 -20.33 22.38 2.39
C GLU A 150 -21.52 23.26 2.78
N GLU A 151 -21.69 24.40 2.11
CA GLU A 151 -22.77 25.37 2.35
C GLU A 151 -24.16 24.82 1.98
N ARG A 152 -24.23 23.70 1.24
CA ARG A 152 -25.47 23.05 0.79
C ARG A 152 -25.79 21.78 1.56
N ARG A 153 -24.90 21.31 2.41
CA ARG A 153 -25.06 20.04 3.11
C ARG A 153 -26.12 20.12 4.18
N ASP A 154 -27.07 19.21 4.10
CA ASP A 154 -28.11 18.98 5.11
C ASP A 154 -28.40 17.48 5.16
N LEU A 155 -27.68 16.79 6.06
CA LEU A 155 -27.76 15.34 6.20
C LEU A 155 -29.13 14.87 6.72
N ASP A 156 -29.79 15.66 7.55
CA ASP A 156 -31.10 15.32 8.11
C ASP A 156 -32.18 15.40 7.02
N GLN A 157 -32.19 16.48 6.25
CA GLN A 157 -33.09 16.62 5.11
C GLN A 157 -32.82 15.55 4.05
N ALA A 158 -31.55 15.25 3.76
CA ALA A 158 -31.16 14.21 2.82
C ALA A 158 -31.70 12.85 3.24
N LYS A 159 -31.57 12.46 4.52
CA LYS A 159 -32.09 11.22 5.06
C LYS A 159 -33.62 11.10 4.89
N VAL A 160 -34.34 12.17 5.13
CA VAL A 160 -35.82 12.20 4.92
C VAL A 160 -36.16 12.00 3.45
N LEU A 161 -35.47 12.66 2.54
CA LEU A 161 -35.66 12.55 1.09
C LEU A 161 -35.33 11.15 0.57
N TYR A 162 -34.22 10.58 1.00
CA TYR A 162 -33.84 9.21 0.65
C TYR A 162 -34.89 8.21 1.15
N LYS A 163 -35.42 8.40 2.36
CA LYS A 163 -36.49 7.54 2.88
C LYS A 163 -37.73 7.63 2.01
N LYS A 164 -38.20 8.83 1.68
CA LYS A 164 -39.37 9.01 0.81
C LYS A 164 -39.17 8.36 -0.56
N SER A 165 -37.97 8.52 -1.13
CA SER A 165 -37.63 7.91 -2.40
C SER A 165 -37.59 6.37 -2.32
N ALA A 166 -37.01 5.82 -1.22
CA ALA A 166 -37.00 4.38 -0.97
C ALA A 166 -38.41 3.82 -0.77
N ASP A 167 -39.25 4.50 0.03
CA ASP A 167 -40.66 4.13 0.25
C ASP A 167 -41.48 4.09 -1.08
N ALA A 168 -41.06 4.89 -2.06
CA ALA A 168 -41.61 4.87 -3.43
C ALA A 168 -40.93 3.82 -4.35
N GLY A 169 -40.04 2.98 -3.83
CA GLY A 169 -39.38 1.89 -4.56
C GLY A 169 -38.23 2.32 -5.48
N CYS A 170 -37.66 3.52 -5.31
CA CYS A 170 -36.52 3.98 -6.10
C CYS A 170 -35.21 3.34 -5.59
N PRO A 171 -34.45 2.59 -6.43
CA PRO A 171 -33.22 1.94 -6.00
C PRO A 171 -32.15 2.90 -5.46
N GLN A 172 -32.04 4.09 -6.05
CA GLN A 172 -31.11 5.13 -5.61
C GLN A 172 -31.51 5.68 -4.24
N GLY A 173 -32.82 5.80 -3.97
CA GLY A 173 -33.35 6.15 -2.66
C GLY A 173 -33.01 5.10 -1.61
N HIS A 174 -33.15 3.82 -1.91
CA HIS A 174 -32.76 2.72 -1.04
C HIS A 174 -31.25 2.76 -0.73
N LEU A 175 -30.39 2.96 -1.74
CA LEU A 175 -28.95 3.09 -1.53
C LEU A 175 -28.62 4.30 -0.63
N GLY A 176 -29.17 5.48 -0.94
CA GLY A 176 -28.90 6.70 -0.16
C GLY A 176 -29.41 6.58 1.28
N TYR A 177 -30.58 5.97 1.48
CA TYR A 177 -31.13 5.76 2.82
C TYR A 177 -30.30 4.76 3.63
N ALA A 178 -29.86 3.65 3.02
CA ALA A 178 -28.95 2.70 3.65
C ALA A 178 -27.65 3.36 4.10
N LEU A 179 -27.03 4.18 3.24
CA LEU A 179 -25.81 4.91 3.58
C LEU A 179 -26.03 5.92 4.72
N SER A 180 -27.20 6.59 4.75
CA SER A 180 -27.56 7.51 5.83
C SER A 180 -27.79 6.80 7.17
N LEU A 181 -28.35 5.58 7.15
CA LEU A 181 -28.50 4.74 8.34
C LEU A 181 -27.13 4.22 8.82
N ALA A 182 -26.26 3.83 7.90
CA ALA A 182 -24.94 3.26 8.19
C ALA A 182 -24.01 4.22 8.98
N GLN A 183 -24.23 5.53 8.90
CA GLN A 183 -23.46 6.52 9.67
C GLN A 183 -23.66 6.40 11.19
N ASN A 184 -24.79 5.86 11.64
CA ASN A 184 -25.19 5.82 13.05
C ASN A 184 -25.78 4.45 13.43
N VAL A 185 -25.14 3.35 13.02
CA VAL A 185 -25.57 2.00 13.43
C VAL A 185 -25.27 1.80 14.91
N ARG A 186 -26.31 1.68 15.73
CA ARG A 186 -26.19 1.46 17.19
C ARG A 186 -26.82 0.16 17.66
N ASP A 187 -27.65 -0.45 16.85
CA ASP A 187 -28.42 -1.66 17.18
C ASP A 187 -28.58 -2.59 15.97
N GLU A 188 -28.95 -3.83 16.26
CA GLU A 188 -29.13 -4.88 15.25
C GLU A 188 -30.27 -4.57 14.27
N ALA A 189 -31.33 -3.90 14.73
CA ALA A 189 -32.46 -3.54 13.88
C ALA A 189 -32.04 -2.51 12.79
N THR A 190 -31.23 -1.51 13.16
CA THR A 190 -30.67 -0.56 12.20
C THR A 190 -29.74 -1.26 11.21
N GLN A 191 -28.95 -2.22 11.69
CA GLN A 191 -28.06 -3.01 10.82
C GLN A 191 -28.83 -3.85 9.81
N GLN A 192 -29.91 -4.49 10.23
CA GLN A 192 -30.82 -5.24 9.35
C GLN A 192 -31.46 -4.33 8.31
N ALA A 193 -31.97 -3.16 8.73
CA ALA A 193 -32.54 -2.18 7.81
C ALA A 193 -31.54 -1.71 6.74
N VAL A 194 -30.27 -1.42 7.14
CA VAL A 194 -29.20 -1.09 6.17
C VAL A 194 -29.04 -2.20 5.14
N THR A 195 -29.01 -3.45 5.60
CA THR A 195 -28.79 -4.60 4.75
C THR A 195 -29.96 -4.83 3.77
N GLU A 196 -31.21 -4.70 4.24
CA GLU A 196 -32.40 -4.84 3.40
C GLU A 196 -32.46 -3.77 2.30
N HIS A 197 -32.18 -2.52 2.65
CA HIS A 197 -32.16 -1.44 1.67
C HIS A 197 -31.01 -1.60 0.65
N LEU A 198 -29.82 -2.02 1.10
CA LEU A 198 -28.69 -2.33 0.20
C LEU A 198 -29.00 -3.49 -0.72
N ARG A 199 -29.65 -4.55 -0.20
CA ARG A 199 -30.07 -5.69 -1.01
C ARG A 199 -31.03 -5.27 -2.11
N PHE A 200 -32.07 -4.48 -1.79
CA PHE A 200 -33.01 -3.98 -2.79
C PHE A 200 -32.30 -3.21 -3.91
N ALA A 201 -31.38 -2.32 -3.55
CA ALA A 201 -30.61 -1.53 -4.51
C ALA A 201 -29.63 -2.41 -5.33
N ALA A 202 -29.08 -3.47 -4.73
CA ALA A 202 -28.21 -4.44 -5.39
C ALA A 202 -29.02 -5.31 -6.38
N ASP A 203 -30.19 -5.79 -5.98
CA ASP A 203 -31.10 -6.56 -6.85
C ASP A 203 -31.56 -5.74 -8.06
N ALA A 204 -31.68 -4.42 -7.91
CA ALA A 204 -31.90 -3.49 -9.01
C ALA A 204 -30.63 -3.24 -9.87
N GLY A 205 -29.50 -3.79 -9.49
CA GLY A 205 -28.25 -3.76 -10.24
C GLY A 205 -27.43 -2.48 -10.08
N LEU A 206 -27.58 -1.71 -9.00
CA LEU A 206 -26.71 -0.57 -8.74
C LEU A 206 -25.28 -1.04 -8.36
N ALA A 207 -24.28 -0.63 -9.12
CA ALA A 207 -22.90 -1.09 -8.97
C ALA A 207 -22.33 -0.88 -7.56
N THR A 208 -22.59 0.30 -6.98
CA THR A 208 -22.18 0.61 -5.59
C THR A 208 -22.91 -0.26 -4.56
N ALA A 209 -24.21 -0.49 -4.75
CA ALA A 209 -24.99 -1.33 -3.85
C ALA A 209 -24.54 -2.80 -3.90
N LEU A 210 -24.25 -3.31 -5.10
CA LEU A 210 -23.67 -4.64 -5.31
C LEU A 210 -22.35 -4.78 -4.54
N TYR A 211 -21.44 -3.82 -4.68
CA TYR A 211 -20.18 -3.82 -3.93
C TYR A 211 -20.39 -3.81 -2.41
N LEU A 212 -21.25 -2.93 -1.92
CA LEU A 212 -21.52 -2.80 -0.48
C LEU A 212 -22.20 -4.05 0.09
N PHE A 213 -23.22 -4.58 -0.59
CA PHE A 213 -23.91 -5.80 -0.17
C PHE A 213 -22.97 -7.01 -0.21
N GLY A 214 -22.14 -7.13 -1.23
CA GLY A 214 -21.06 -8.14 -1.28
C GLY A 214 -20.11 -8.04 -0.09
N THR A 215 -19.75 -6.81 0.32
CA THR A 215 -18.89 -6.60 1.51
C THR A 215 -19.61 -7.01 2.82
N LEU A 216 -20.89 -6.76 2.94
CA LEU A 216 -21.68 -7.22 4.10
C LEU A 216 -21.77 -8.75 4.14
N SER A 217 -21.99 -9.41 3.00
CA SER A 217 -22.03 -10.87 2.87
C SER A 217 -20.66 -11.51 3.13
N GLU A 218 -19.56 -10.84 2.74
CA GLU A 218 -18.19 -11.30 3.05
C GLU A 218 -17.90 -11.28 4.57
N LYS A 219 -18.40 -10.25 5.27
CA LYS A 219 -18.11 -10.02 6.70
C LYS A 219 -19.16 -10.60 7.66
N GLY A 220 -20.31 -11.00 7.17
CA GLY A 220 -21.42 -11.44 8.00
C GLY A 220 -22.09 -10.30 8.79
N VAL A 221 -22.21 -9.12 8.20
CA VAL A 221 -22.79 -7.94 8.86
C VAL A 221 -24.25 -7.79 8.42
N GLY A 222 -25.21 -8.07 9.33
CA GLY A 222 -26.65 -8.03 9.05
C GLY A 222 -27.16 -9.17 8.15
N VAL A 223 -26.26 -10.02 7.67
CA VAL A 223 -26.53 -11.27 6.93
C VAL A 223 -25.51 -12.33 7.33
N PRO A 224 -25.82 -13.63 7.22
CA PRO A 224 -24.82 -14.68 7.40
C PRO A 224 -23.63 -14.50 6.45
N VAL A 225 -22.45 -14.95 6.88
CA VAL A 225 -21.27 -14.99 6.00
C VAL A 225 -21.54 -15.92 4.82
N ASP A 226 -21.46 -15.40 3.61
CA ASP A 226 -21.58 -16.16 2.37
C ASP A 226 -20.59 -15.61 1.33
N LEU A 227 -19.45 -16.29 1.21
CA LEU A 227 -18.38 -15.89 0.30
C LEU A 227 -18.78 -16.08 -1.18
N ALA A 228 -19.66 -17.04 -1.49
CA ALA A 228 -20.10 -17.27 -2.87
C ALA A 228 -21.03 -16.14 -3.34
N VAL A 229 -21.98 -15.75 -2.49
CA VAL A 229 -22.84 -14.58 -2.73
C VAL A 229 -21.98 -13.30 -2.83
N ALA A 230 -21.02 -13.12 -1.93
CA ALA A 230 -20.13 -11.96 -1.96
C ALA A 230 -19.34 -11.88 -3.28
N ALA A 231 -18.74 -12.99 -3.72
CA ALA A 231 -18.00 -13.06 -4.99
C ALA A 231 -18.88 -12.73 -6.20
N GLU A 232 -20.11 -13.26 -6.26
CA GLU A 232 -21.05 -12.94 -7.33
C GLU A 232 -21.46 -11.46 -7.36
N MET A 233 -21.68 -10.86 -6.19
CA MET A 233 -21.97 -9.42 -6.08
C MET A 233 -20.78 -8.58 -6.52
N PHE A 234 -19.57 -8.96 -6.15
CA PHE A 234 -18.35 -8.28 -6.60
C PHE A 234 -18.15 -8.41 -8.11
N ARG A 235 -18.40 -9.59 -8.70
CA ARG A 235 -18.35 -9.81 -10.14
C ARG A 235 -19.29 -8.87 -10.88
N GLN A 236 -20.57 -8.83 -10.49
CA GLN A 236 -21.56 -7.97 -11.11
C GLN A 236 -21.21 -6.48 -10.97
N SER A 237 -20.72 -6.08 -9.80
CA SER A 237 -20.24 -4.71 -9.55
C SER A 237 -19.03 -4.36 -10.46
N ALA A 238 -18.09 -5.29 -10.62
CA ALA A 238 -16.90 -5.15 -11.46
C ALA A 238 -17.26 -5.01 -12.95
N GLU A 239 -18.18 -5.84 -13.44
CA GLU A 239 -18.69 -5.78 -14.83
C GLU A 239 -19.36 -4.44 -15.16
N LYS A 240 -19.97 -3.80 -14.15
CA LYS A 240 -20.54 -2.45 -14.26
C LYS A 240 -19.52 -1.32 -14.11
N GLY A 241 -18.23 -1.65 -13.99
CA GLY A 241 -17.14 -0.67 -13.94
C GLY A 241 -16.85 -0.08 -12.55
N HIS A 242 -17.47 -0.59 -11.48
CA HIS A 242 -17.18 -0.09 -10.13
C HIS A 242 -15.77 -0.49 -9.68
N ARG A 243 -14.88 0.50 -9.53
CA ARG A 243 -13.44 0.25 -9.28
C ARG A 243 -13.17 -0.64 -8.06
N SER A 244 -13.82 -0.37 -6.92
CA SER A 244 -13.62 -1.20 -5.72
C SER A 244 -14.29 -2.58 -5.85
N GLY A 245 -15.34 -2.71 -6.69
CA GLY A 245 -15.91 -3.98 -7.10
C GLY A 245 -14.91 -4.79 -7.94
N GLN A 246 -14.21 -4.14 -8.87
CA GLN A 246 -13.14 -4.76 -9.67
C GLN A 246 -11.98 -5.23 -8.78
N ALA A 247 -11.57 -4.43 -7.79
CA ALA A 247 -10.53 -4.79 -6.84
C ALA A 247 -10.94 -6.02 -6.00
N LYS A 248 -12.15 -6.01 -5.44
CA LYS A 248 -12.69 -7.12 -4.63
C LYS A 248 -12.88 -8.41 -5.45
N TRP A 249 -13.39 -8.29 -6.69
CA TRP A 249 -13.52 -9.43 -7.59
C TRP A 249 -12.14 -10.01 -7.96
N GLY A 250 -11.17 -9.15 -8.27
CA GLY A 250 -9.79 -9.55 -8.54
C GLY A 250 -9.15 -10.30 -7.37
N LEU A 251 -9.34 -9.82 -6.13
CA LEU A 251 -8.89 -10.51 -4.92
C LEU A 251 -9.60 -11.86 -4.71
N ALA A 252 -10.91 -11.92 -4.91
CA ALA A 252 -11.66 -13.17 -4.78
C ALA A 252 -11.15 -14.24 -5.75
N LEU A 253 -10.81 -13.84 -6.99
CA LEU A 253 -10.19 -14.72 -7.98
C LEU A 253 -8.76 -15.15 -7.60
N LEU A 254 -7.94 -14.24 -7.06
CA LEU A 254 -6.58 -14.58 -6.62
C LEU A 254 -6.56 -15.61 -5.50
N GLU A 255 -7.42 -15.41 -4.50
CA GLU A 255 -7.41 -16.16 -3.26
C GLU A 255 -8.35 -17.37 -3.29
N GLY A 256 -9.22 -17.48 -4.30
CA GLY A 256 -10.25 -18.51 -4.37
C GLY A 256 -11.34 -18.35 -3.32
N ARG A 257 -11.69 -17.10 -2.97
CA ARG A 257 -12.72 -16.82 -1.95
C ARG A 257 -14.12 -16.94 -2.53
N GLY A 258 -14.83 -18.00 -2.13
CA GLY A 258 -16.19 -18.28 -2.59
C GLY A 258 -16.30 -18.79 -4.04
N ILE A 259 -15.19 -18.88 -4.74
CA ILE A 259 -15.07 -19.35 -6.13
C ILE A 259 -13.71 -20.05 -6.31
N PRO A 260 -13.54 -20.90 -7.35
CA PRO A 260 -12.21 -21.44 -7.67
C PRO A 260 -11.20 -20.33 -7.98
N ALA A 261 -9.97 -20.47 -7.50
CA ALA A 261 -8.91 -19.51 -7.76
C ALA A 261 -8.56 -19.42 -9.25
N ASN A 262 -8.42 -18.20 -9.75
CA ASN A 262 -7.93 -17.89 -11.10
C ASN A 262 -6.98 -16.66 -11.03
N PRO A 263 -5.71 -16.86 -10.66
CA PRO A 263 -4.76 -15.75 -10.44
C PRO A 263 -4.56 -14.86 -11.66
N THR A 264 -4.56 -15.41 -12.87
CA THR A 264 -4.35 -14.65 -14.11
C THR A 264 -5.51 -13.67 -14.38
N GLU A 265 -6.74 -14.14 -14.20
CA GLU A 265 -7.92 -13.29 -14.34
C GLU A 265 -8.00 -12.28 -13.18
N GLY A 266 -7.67 -12.73 -11.96
CA GLY A 266 -7.62 -11.88 -10.77
C GLY A 266 -6.67 -10.70 -10.92
N GLU A 267 -5.45 -10.94 -11.41
CA GLU A 267 -4.49 -9.88 -11.74
C GLU A 267 -5.07 -8.89 -12.78
N SER A 268 -5.69 -9.40 -13.83
CA SER A 268 -6.29 -8.57 -14.89
C SER A 268 -7.35 -7.62 -14.33
N TRP A 269 -8.20 -8.09 -13.41
CA TRP A 269 -9.20 -7.25 -12.75
C TRP A 269 -8.59 -6.26 -11.77
N LEU A 270 -7.56 -6.63 -11.00
CA LEU A 270 -6.84 -5.71 -10.13
C LEU A 270 -6.16 -4.60 -10.94
N ARG A 271 -5.53 -4.92 -12.08
CA ARG A 271 -4.98 -3.90 -12.98
C ARG A 271 -6.04 -2.93 -13.49
N ARG A 272 -7.23 -3.41 -13.85
CA ARG A 272 -8.33 -2.54 -14.26
C ARG A 272 -8.75 -1.60 -13.14
N ALA A 273 -8.88 -2.11 -11.92
CA ALA A 273 -9.20 -1.31 -10.74
C ALA A 273 -8.11 -0.25 -10.47
N ALA A 274 -6.84 -0.64 -10.54
CA ALA A 274 -5.70 0.25 -10.37
C ALA A 274 -5.68 1.37 -11.41
N LEU A 275 -5.89 1.03 -12.69
CA LEU A 275 -5.99 2.01 -13.79
C LEU A 275 -7.21 2.94 -13.62
N ALA A 276 -8.27 2.48 -12.97
CA ALA A 276 -9.42 3.30 -12.59
C ALA A 276 -9.17 4.15 -11.32
N GLY A 277 -7.95 4.12 -10.77
CA GLY A 277 -7.54 4.94 -9.62
C GLY A 277 -7.81 4.32 -8.25
N ASP A 278 -7.96 2.99 -8.17
CA ASP A 278 -8.02 2.28 -6.89
C ASP A 278 -6.59 2.08 -6.34
N ALA A 279 -6.26 2.79 -5.26
CA ALA A 279 -4.92 2.78 -4.67
C ALA A 279 -4.57 1.43 -4.03
N GLU A 280 -5.55 0.76 -3.42
CA GLU A 280 -5.35 -0.56 -2.82
C GLU A 280 -5.04 -1.61 -3.91
N ALA A 281 -5.81 -1.59 -5.01
CA ALA A 281 -5.55 -2.46 -6.15
C ALA A 281 -4.16 -2.20 -6.78
N ALA A 282 -3.76 -0.93 -6.90
CA ALA A 282 -2.43 -0.59 -7.40
C ALA A 282 -1.32 -1.11 -6.46
N ALA A 283 -1.50 -0.97 -5.15
CA ALA A 283 -0.56 -1.52 -4.17
C ALA A 283 -0.46 -3.05 -4.26
N LEU A 284 -1.58 -3.75 -4.40
CA LEU A 284 -1.63 -5.20 -4.55
C LEU A 284 -0.93 -5.68 -5.84
N VAL A 285 -1.17 -5.01 -6.96
CA VAL A 285 -0.48 -5.31 -8.22
C VAL A 285 1.03 -5.08 -8.07
N GLY A 286 1.43 -3.99 -7.44
CA GLY A 286 2.84 -3.71 -7.12
C GLY A 286 3.47 -4.82 -6.27
N ASP A 287 2.77 -5.31 -5.28
CA ASP A 287 3.22 -6.38 -4.39
C ASP A 287 3.34 -7.73 -5.11
N MET A 288 2.41 -8.04 -6.02
CA MET A 288 2.49 -9.23 -6.88
C MET A 288 3.74 -9.21 -7.76
N TYR A 289 4.06 -8.05 -8.37
CA TYR A 289 5.28 -7.91 -9.16
C TYR A 289 6.56 -7.92 -8.32
N ALA A 290 6.52 -7.39 -7.10
CA ALA A 290 7.67 -7.38 -6.21
C ALA A 290 8.00 -8.77 -5.65
N ARG A 291 6.99 -9.56 -5.30
CA ARG A 291 7.18 -10.93 -4.78
C ARG A 291 7.48 -11.95 -5.88
N GLY A 292 6.99 -11.69 -7.09
CA GLY A 292 6.95 -12.69 -8.14
C GLY A 292 5.91 -13.78 -7.83
N GLY A 293 5.99 -14.87 -8.58
CA GLY A 293 5.08 -16.03 -8.46
C GLY A 293 5.42 -17.02 -9.56
N PRO A 294 4.47 -17.30 -10.48
CA PRO A 294 4.78 -18.09 -11.68
C PRO A 294 5.84 -17.43 -12.59
N LEU A 295 5.95 -16.09 -12.50
CA LEU A 295 6.99 -15.29 -13.17
C LEU A 295 7.99 -14.77 -12.12
N PRO A 296 9.26 -14.54 -12.51
CA PRO A 296 10.24 -13.91 -11.62
C PRO A 296 9.79 -12.49 -11.21
N PRO A 297 10.28 -11.96 -10.07
CA PRO A 297 9.99 -10.61 -9.65
C PRO A 297 10.35 -9.58 -10.72
N ASN A 298 9.47 -8.59 -10.91
CA ASN A 298 9.70 -7.43 -11.77
C ASN A 298 9.57 -6.14 -10.95
N TYR A 299 10.68 -5.75 -10.34
CA TYR A 299 10.70 -4.58 -9.46
C TYR A 299 10.45 -3.26 -10.20
N ALA A 300 10.74 -3.16 -11.50
CA ALA A 300 10.45 -1.96 -12.29
C ALA A 300 8.94 -1.75 -12.45
N GLU A 301 8.20 -2.80 -12.78
CA GLU A 301 6.73 -2.78 -12.79
C GLU A 301 6.17 -2.52 -11.39
N ALA A 302 6.71 -3.20 -10.37
CA ALA A 302 6.30 -2.98 -8.98
C ALA A 302 6.43 -1.52 -8.57
N ALA A 303 7.56 -0.87 -8.92
CA ALA A 303 7.80 0.54 -8.61
C ALA A 303 6.78 1.48 -9.27
N MET A 304 6.36 1.20 -10.51
CA MET A 304 5.33 1.99 -11.19
C MET A 304 3.98 1.92 -10.45
N TRP A 305 3.55 0.72 -10.08
CA TRP A 305 2.29 0.52 -9.37
C TRP A 305 2.31 1.05 -7.95
N PHE A 306 3.41 0.85 -7.22
CA PHE A 306 3.58 1.45 -5.88
C PHE A 306 3.58 2.97 -5.94
N ARG A 307 4.18 3.59 -6.98
CA ARG A 307 4.15 5.05 -7.17
C ARG A 307 2.73 5.54 -7.37
N GLN A 308 1.95 4.91 -8.24
CA GLN A 308 0.55 5.26 -8.47
C GLN A 308 -0.28 5.16 -7.18
N ALA A 309 -0.09 4.10 -6.39
CA ALA A 309 -0.75 3.94 -5.10
C ALA A 309 -0.31 5.01 -4.09
N ALA A 310 1.01 5.27 -3.99
CA ALA A 310 1.59 6.24 -3.07
C ALA A 310 1.12 7.68 -3.35
N GLU A 311 1.04 8.08 -4.62
CA GLU A 311 0.48 9.36 -5.06
C GLU A 311 -1.00 9.52 -4.68
N SER A 312 -1.70 8.40 -4.45
CA SER A 312 -3.05 8.34 -3.90
C SER A 312 -3.09 8.15 -2.36
N ASN A 313 -2.01 8.53 -1.67
CA ASN A 313 -1.84 8.44 -0.21
C ASN A 313 -1.86 7.01 0.37
N HIS A 314 -1.53 5.99 -0.41
CA HIS A 314 -1.42 4.62 0.10
C HIS A 314 -0.10 4.43 0.84
N ARG A 315 -0.14 4.48 2.19
CA ARG A 315 1.06 4.50 3.05
C ARG A 315 2.01 3.31 2.83
N ALA A 316 1.48 2.07 2.77
CA ALA A 316 2.33 0.89 2.60
C ALA A 316 3.04 0.87 1.24
N ALA A 317 2.38 1.34 0.17
CA ALA A 317 2.99 1.47 -1.14
C ALA A 317 4.08 2.56 -1.18
N ALA A 318 3.88 3.68 -0.48
CA ALA A 318 4.90 4.70 -0.34
C ALA A 318 6.16 4.14 0.36
N ARG A 319 5.99 3.39 1.45
CA ARG A 319 7.10 2.70 2.11
C ARG A 319 7.79 1.69 1.19
N ALA A 320 7.02 0.86 0.48
CA ALA A 320 7.57 -0.12 -0.46
C ALA A 320 8.39 0.55 -1.57
N LEU A 321 7.90 1.66 -2.13
CA LEU A 321 8.61 2.44 -3.13
C LEU A 321 9.92 3.04 -2.56
N GLY A 322 9.90 3.53 -1.32
CA GLY A 322 11.09 3.98 -0.60
C GLY A 322 12.13 2.86 -0.48
N MET A 323 11.73 1.65 -0.14
CA MET A 323 12.62 0.48 -0.08
C MET A 323 13.24 0.14 -1.45
N LEU A 324 12.46 0.24 -2.55
CA LEU A 324 12.98 0.03 -3.89
C LEU A 324 14.06 1.07 -4.26
N HIS A 325 13.84 2.34 -3.94
CA HIS A 325 14.85 3.40 -4.14
C HIS A 325 16.07 3.23 -3.24
N LEU A 326 15.91 2.75 -2.01
CA LEU A 326 17.03 2.48 -1.09
C LEU A 326 17.94 1.37 -1.60
N THR A 327 17.34 0.29 -2.10
CA THR A 327 18.06 -0.90 -2.56
C THR A 327 18.54 -0.79 -4.01
N GLY A 328 17.89 0.05 -4.84
CA GLY A 328 18.11 0.13 -6.27
C GLY A 328 17.44 -1.01 -7.05
N ALA A 329 16.44 -1.66 -6.47
CA ALA A 329 15.72 -2.75 -7.14
C ALA A 329 14.67 -2.18 -8.11
N GLY A 330 14.89 -2.39 -9.41
CA GLY A 330 13.98 -1.94 -10.48
C GLY A 330 13.93 -0.43 -10.75
N VAL A 331 14.56 0.36 -9.89
CA VAL A 331 14.72 1.81 -9.99
C VAL A 331 16.17 2.19 -9.65
N PRO A 332 16.67 3.34 -10.10
CA PRO A 332 17.99 3.82 -9.66
C PRO A 332 18.05 3.93 -8.13
N ARG A 333 19.18 3.49 -7.55
CA ARG A 333 19.41 3.65 -6.12
C ARG A 333 19.51 5.13 -5.77
N ASP A 334 18.58 5.60 -4.97
CA ASP A 334 18.51 6.99 -4.54
C ASP A 334 18.03 7.08 -3.08
N PRO A 335 18.97 7.20 -2.10
CA PRO A 335 18.59 7.30 -0.70
C PRO A 335 17.78 8.56 -0.35
N GLN A 336 17.92 9.65 -1.12
CA GLN A 336 17.18 10.88 -0.87
C GLN A 336 15.72 10.72 -1.31
N GLU A 337 15.48 10.14 -2.49
CA GLU A 337 14.15 9.79 -2.93
C GLU A 337 13.52 8.72 -2.01
N ALA A 338 14.31 7.76 -1.50
CA ALA A 338 13.85 6.82 -0.49
C ALA A 338 13.38 7.54 0.79
N ALA A 339 14.15 8.51 1.30
CA ALA A 339 13.78 9.31 2.46
C ALA A 339 12.47 10.07 2.24
N ARG A 340 12.30 10.66 1.04
CA ARG A 340 11.06 11.35 0.67
C ARG A 340 9.83 10.43 0.75
N TRP A 341 9.92 9.22 0.20
CA TRP A 341 8.80 8.27 0.22
C TRP A 341 8.55 7.71 1.62
N PHE A 342 9.60 7.46 2.42
CA PHE A 342 9.43 7.09 3.82
C PHE A 342 8.79 8.21 4.64
N ARG A 343 9.13 9.49 4.38
CA ARG A 343 8.46 10.65 5.01
C ARG A 343 6.97 10.67 4.71
N ILE A 344 6.58 10.54 3.43
CA ILE A 344 5.17 10.51 3.01
C ILE A 344 4.41 9.38 3.73
N SER A 345 5.01 8.19 3.78
CA SER A 345 4.43 7.03 4.48
C SER A 345 4.31 7.26 5.99
N ALA A 346 5.34 7.82 6.60
CA ALA A 346 5.40 8.12 8.04
C ALA A 346 4.37 9.19 8.46
N GLU A 347 4.18 10.23 7.64
CA GLU A 347 3.15 11.25 7.83
C GLU A 347 1.73 10.67 7.71
N ALA A 348 1.55 9.67 6.83
CA ALA A 348 0.31 8.89 6.73
C ALA A 348 0.13 7.86 7.88
N GLY A 349 1.03 7.86 8.87
CA GLY A 349 0.91 7.06 10.10
C GLY A 349 1.56 5.68 10.05
N ASP A 350 2.45 5.39 9.09
CA ASP A 350 3.20 4.13 9.05
C ASP A 350 4.37 4.17 10.05
N GLN A 351 4.29 3.36 11.10
CA GLN A 351 5.32 3.28 12.14
C GLN A 351 6.65 2.73 11.60
N SER A 352 6.57 1.76 10.69
CA SER A 352 7.77 1.15 10.11
C SER A 352 8.52 2.14 9.22
N ALA A 353 7.80 2.98 8.47
CA ALA A 353 8.40 4.03 7.67
C ALA A 353 9.11 5.10 8.52
N ARG A 354 8.62 5.39 9.73
CA ARG A 354 9.33 6.28 10.69
C ARG A 354 10.68 5.72 11.09
N VAL A 355 10.74 4.40 11.32
CA VAL A 355 11.98 3.71 11.65
C VAL A 355 12.93 3.68 10.44
N ASP A 356 12.41 3.38 9.26
CA ASP A 356 13.21 3.36 8.03
C ASP A 356 13.81 4.74 7.73
N LEU A 357 13.04 5.81 7.91
CA LEU A 357 13.52 7.19 7.78
C LEU A 357 14.59 7.52 8.82
N ALA A 358 14.37 7.14 10.08
CA ALA A 358 15.35 7.35 11.14
C ALA A 358 16.71 6.67 10.84
N ASN A 359 16.67 5.43 10.34
CA ASN A 359 17.87 4.71 9.95
C ASN A 359 18.65 5.42 8.82
N LEU A 360 17.93 5.95 7.83
CA LEU A 360 18.56 6.76 6.78
C LEU A 360 19.21 8.04 7.32
N LEU A 361 18.56 8.69 8.29
CA LEU A 361 19.08 9.91 8.92
C LEU A 361 20.32 9.63 9.78
N LEU A 362 20.35 8.49 10.47
CA LEU A 362 21.55 8.02 11.20
C LEU A 362 22.74 7.77 10.26
N ASP A 363 22.47 7.31 9.04
CA ASP A 363 23.48 7.16 7.98
C ASP A 363 23.90 8.51 7.33
N GLY A 364 23.39 9.63 7.82
CA GLY A 364 23.63 10.95 7.24
C GLY A 364 22.96 11.19 5.89
N LYS A 365 21.90 10.44 5.59
CA LYS A 365 21.14 10.53 4.35
C LYS A 365 19.74 11.05 4.67
N GLY A 366 19.39 12.22 4.14
CA GLY A 366 18.09 12.85 4.36
C GLY A 366 18.22 14.34 4.69
N GLU A 367 17.09 15.00 4.85
CA GLU A 367 17.04 16.44 5.11
C GLU A 367 17.00 16.72 6.63
N GLN A 368 17.56 17.85 7.04
CA GLN A 368 17.56 18.24 8.46
C GLN A 368 16.15 18.38 9.03
N GLU A 369 15.21 18.80 8.21
CA GLU A 369 13.80 18.92 8.60
C GLU A 369 13.16 17.56 8.91
N ASP A 370 13.55 16.51 8.18
CA ASP A 370 13.13 15.12 8.46
C ASP A 370 13.66 14.63 9.81
N SER A 371 14.87 15.02 10.15
CA SER A 371 15.47 14.69 11.45
C SER A 371 14.68 15.26 12.62
N ILE A 372 14.26 16.53 12.52
CA ILE A 372 13.47 17.21 13.55
C ILE A 372 12.09 16.53 13.70
N ARG A 373 11.39 16.28 12.59
CA ARG A 373 10.08 15.62 12.60
C ARG A 373 10.15 14.19 13.16
N THR A 374 11.15 13.44 12.73
CA THR A 374 11.37 12.06 13.20
C THR A 374 11.57 12.03 14.71
N LYS A 375 12.38 12.94 15.24
CA LYS A 375 12.58 13.12 16.68
C LYS A 375 11.27 13.44 17.40
N GLU A 376 10.46 14.38 16.90
CA GLU A 376 9.18 14.76 17.50
C GLU A 376 8.18 13.60 17.54
N TRP A 377 8.11 12.79 16.50
CA TRP A 377 7.28 11.59 16.48
C TRP A 377 7.69 10.59 17.56
N PHE A 378 8.98 10.31 17.67
CA PHE A 378 9.48 9.37 18.68
C PHE A 378 9.33 9.92 20.09
N GLU A 379 9.59 11.20 20.32
CA GLU A 379 9.42 11.85 21.62
C GLU A 379 7.96 11.78 22.11
N SER A 380 7.02 12.10 21.23
CA SER A 380 5.59 12.05 21.54
C SER A 380 5.10 10.63 21.83
N ALA A 381 5.49 9.65 21.02
CA ALA A 381 5.12 8.25 21.22
C ALA A 381 5.79 7.67 22.48
N ALA A 382 7.06 7.97 22.73
CA ALA A 382 7.77 7.57 23.94
C ALA A 382 7.14 8.14 25.22
N ALA A 383 6.70 9.40 25.17
CA ALA A 383 5.99 10.03 26.29
C ALA A 383 4.64 9.35 26.58
N SER A 384 3.99 8.75 25.58
CA SER A 384 2.76 7.95 25.76
C SER A 384 3.01 6.50 26.19
N GLY A 385 4.26 6.08 26.39
CA GLY A 385 4.63 4.77 26.91
C GLY A 385 5.05 3.74 25.86
N ASP A 386 5.20 4.11 24.58
CA ASP A 386 5.71 3.23 23.54
C ASP A 386 7.22 2.98 23.74
N LEU A 387 7.59 1.75 24.11
CA LEU A 387 8.96 1.35 24.39
C LEU A 387 9.85 1.34 23.14
N VAL A 388 9.29 1.03 21.97
CA VAL A 388 10.05 1.06 20.70
C VAL A 388 10.34 2.51 20.32
N ALA A 389 9.37 3.40 20.46
CA ALA A 389 9.58 4.82 20.25
C ALA A 389 10.58 5.40 21.27
N ALA A 390 10.53 4.96 22.54
CA ALA A 390 11.48 5.35 23.56
C ALA A 390 12.92 4.92 23.21
N PHE A 391 13.09 3.73 22.65
CA PHE A 391 14.37 3.27 22.10
C PHE A 391 14.87 4.19 20.98
N ASN A 392 14.02 4.42 19.95
CA ASN A 392 14.40 5.25 18.81
C ASN A 392 14.69 6.69 19.22
N PHE A 393 13.92 7.26 20.16
CA PHE A 393 14.21 8.60 20.70
C PHE A 393 15.53 8.63 21.48
N GLY A 394 15.81 7.59 22.27
CA GLY A 394 17.09 7.43 22.96
C GLY A 394 18.27 7.40 21.99
N VAL A 395 18.15 6.70 20.86
CA VAL A 395 19.16 6.67 19.80
C VAL A 395 19.31 8.05 19.13
N CYS A 396 18.21 8.75 18.83
CA CYS A 396 18.29 10.12 18.30
C CYS A 396 19.06 11.06 19.23
N LEU A 397 18.86 10.97 20.54
CA LEU A 397 19.60 11.74 21.54
C LEU A 397 21.07 11.34 21.63
N ALA A 398 21.37 10.03 21.53
CA ALA A 398 22.75 9.52 21.61
C ALA A 398 23.60 9.92 20.40
N GLU A 399 23.00 9.99 19.21
CA GLU A 399 23.67 10.27 17.95
C GLU A 399 23.49 11.72 17.45
N GLY A 400 22.58 12.49 18.06
CA GLY A 400 22.31 13.88 17.70
C GLY A 400 21.46 14.03 16.43
N VAL A 401 20.52 13.11 16.19
CA VAL A 401 19.63 13.15 15.03
C VAL A 401 18.39 14.00 15.32
N GLY A 402 18.27 15.15 14.66
CA GLY A 402 17.18 16.11 14.86
C GLY A 402 17.14 16.81 16.23
N VAL A 403 18.19 16.61 17.02
CA VAL A 403 18.34 17.18 18.36
C VAL A 403 19.82 17.29 18.69
N GLU A 404 20.20 18.20 19.54
CA GLU A 404 21.55 18.23 20.09
C GLU A 404 21.85 16.93 20.85
N ARG A 405 23.05 16.39 20.66
CA ARG A 405 23.48 15.14 21.30
C ARG A 405 23.44 15.29 22.82
N ASP A 406 22.70 14.42 23.49
CA ASP A 406 22.55 14.35 24.93
C ASP A 406 22.59 12.90 25.40
N GLU A 407 23.78 12.44 25.72
CA GLU A 407 24.01 11.06 26.14
C GLU A 407 23.32 10.73 27.49
N ARG A 408 23.13 11.72 28.37
CA ARG A 408 22.46 11.51 29.66
C ARG A 408 20.98 11.22 29.46
N ARG A 409 20.29 12.08 28.72
CA ARG A 409 18.88 11.82 28.38
C ARG A 409 18.71 10.57 27.52
N ALA A 410 19.67 10.30 26.63
CA ALA A 410 19.68 9.05 25.85
C ALA A 410 19.68 7.83 26.77
N ALA A 411 20.55 7.79 27.76
CA ALA A 411 20.62 6.68 28.70
C ALA A 411 19.32 6.50 29.52
N GLU A 412 18.68 7.61 29.92
CA GLU A 412 17.40 7.55 30.64
C GLU A 412 16.30 6.92 29.79
N TRP A 413 16.19 7.27 28.48
CA TRP A 413 15.19 6.71 27.58
C TRP A 413 15.51 5.27 27.18
N LEU A 414 16.78 4.97 26.90
CA LEU A 414 17.24 3.62 26.58
C LEU A 414 17.01 2.66 27.76
N ARG A 415 17.24 3.11 29.01
CA ARG A 415 16.91 2.34 30.18
C ARG A 415 15.41 1.99 30.27
N LYS A 416 14.52 2.98 30.04
CA LYS A 416 13.07 2.74 30.01
C LYS A 416 12.69 1.71 28.93
N ALA A 417 13.27 1.87 27.74
CA ALA A 417 13.01 0.97 26.62
C ALA A 417 13.55 -0.45 26.88
N ALA A 418 14.64 -0.60 27.65
CA ALA A 418 15.26 -1.88 27.96
C ALA A 418 14.35 -2.84 28.74
N ASP A 419 13.27 -2.35 29.34
CA ASP A 419 12.28 -3.19 30.03
C ASP A 419 11.50 -4.10 29.07
N GLY A 420 11.48 -3.81 27.74
CA GLY A 420 10.78 -4.63 26.76
C GLY A 420 11.45 -4.71 25.37
N VAL A 421 12.49 -3.93 25.11
CA VAL A 421 13.13 -3.87 23.78
C VAL A 421 14.55 -4.41 23.86
N VAL A 422 14.83 -5.49 23.16
CA VAL A 422 16.14 -6.19 23.17
C VAL A 422 17.27 -5.26 22.71
N ASN A 423 17.05 -4.50 21.63
CA ASN A 423 18.04 -3.53 21.15
C ASN A 423 18.37 -2.47 22.22
N ALA A 424 17.36 -2.03 23.00
CA ALA A 424 17.60 -1.08 24.07
C ALA A 424 18.42 -1.69 25.23
N GLN A 425 18.22 -2.98 25.55
CA GLN A 425 19.04 -3.70 26.53
C GLN A 425 20.51 -3.70 26.11
N TYR A 426 20.80 -3.96 24.84
CA TYR A 426 22.14 -3.94 24.30
C TYR A 426 22.75 -2.53 24.32
N TRP A 427 22.03 -1.52 23.83
CA TRP A 427 22.50 -0.14 23.81
C TRP A 427 22.75 0.42 25.22
N TYR A 428 21.80 0.22 26.13
CA TYR A 428 21.95 0.68 27.50
C TYR A 428 23.10 -0.06 28.23
N GLY A 429 23.22 -1.39 28.02
CA GLY A 429 24.32 -2.18 28.53
C GLY A 429 25.68 -1.64 28.04
N ARG A 430 25.80 -1.28 26.77
CA ARG A 430 27.01 -0.64 26.23
C ARG A 430 27.30 0.72 26.85
N MET A 431 26.27 1.57 27.03
CA MET A 431 26.42 2.88 27.70
C MET A 431 26.97 2.72 29.11
N LEU A 432 26.54 1.73 29.88
CA LEU A 432 27.06 1.41 31.19
C LEU A 432 28.53 0.91 31.14
N ILE A 433 28.88 0.08 30.15
CA ILE A 433 30.24 -0.42 29.96
C ILE A 433 31.20 0.71 29.59
N GLU A 434 30.78 1.66 28.76
CA GLU A 434 31.58 2.73 28.19
C GLU A 434 31.55 4.00 29.05
N GLY A 435 30.64 4.13 30.02
CA GLY A 435 30.43 5.32 30.84
C GLY A 435 29.85 6.49 30.04
N ARG A 436 29.03 6.20 29.03
CA ARG A 436 28.41 7.21 28.15
C ARG A 436 27.10 7.70 28.73
N GLY A 437 27.03 8.95 29.15
CA GLY A 437 25.83 9.57 29.73
C GLY A 437 25.39 9.02 31.09
N VAL A 438 26.11 8.00 31.60
CA VAL A 438 25.92 7.38 32.90
C VAL A 438 27.30 7.07 33.50
N GLU A 439 27.35 6.91 34.82
CA GLU A 439 28.57 6.40 35.49
C GLU A 439 28.86 4.98 34.98
N ALA A 440 30.14 4.69 34.71
CA ALA A 440 30.53 3.38 34.20
C ALA A 440 30.28 2.29 35.25
N ASP A 441 29.53 1.29 34.87
CA ASP A 441 29.20 0.11 35.68
C ASP A 441 29.29 -1.15 34.81
N LEU A 442 30.46 -1.81 34.90
CA LEU A 442 30.73 -2.99 34.08
C LEU A 442 29.87 -4.21 34.48
N GLU A 443 29.51 -4.32 35.74
CA GLU A 443 28.68 -5.44 36.23
C GLU A 443 27.23 -5.28 35.76
N ALA A 444 26.61 -4.13 35.99
CA ALA A 444 25.30 -3.83 35.50
C ALA A 444 25.23 -3.88 33.95
N GLY A 445 26.26 -3.34 33.27
CA GLY A 445 26.39 -3.42 31.83
C GLY A 445 26.40 -4.84 31.30
N ARG A 446 27.21 -5.73 31.90
CA ARG A 446 27.26 -7.16 31.57
C ARG A 446 25.92 -7.83 31.78
N ALA A 447 25.18 -7.49 32.87
CA ALA A 447 23.85 -8.05 33.13
C ALA A 447 22.82 -7.67 32.05
N TRP A 448 22.86 -6.44 31.55
CA TRP A 448 21.98 -6.01 30.46
C TRP A 448 22.35 -6.66 29.11
N ILE A 449 23.66 -6.78 28.81
CA ILE A 449 24.13 -7.50 27.62
C ILE A 449 23.72 -8.97 27.70
N ALA A 450 23.77 -9.60 28.89
CA ALA A 450 23.32 -10.98 29.07
C ALA A 450 21.84 -11.17 28.73
N LYS A 451 20.95 -10.25 29.14
CA LYS A 451 19.54 -10.28 28.77
C LYS A 451 19.34 -10.21 27.25
N ALA A 452 20.06 -9.34 26.57
CA ALA A 452 19.99 -9.23 25.13
C ALA A 452 20.54 -10.49 24.43
N ALA A 453 21.59 -11.10 24.95
CA ALA A 453 22.15 -12.36 24.46
C ALA A 453 21.18 -13.54 24.67
N GLU A 454 20.51 -13.62 25.83
CA GLU A 454 19.47 -14.60 26.11
C GLU A 454 18.28 -14.48 25.14
N ALA A 455 17.95 -13.27 24.73
CA ALA A 455 16.95 -13.01 23.69
C ALA A 455 17.43 -13.35 22.26
N GLY A 456 18.67 -13.81 22.12
CA GLY A 456 19.24 -14.28 20.86
C GLY A 456 19.87 -13.21 19.97
N MET A 457 20.17 -12.01 20.50
CA MET A 457 20.86 -10.97 19.76
C MET A 457 22.34 -11.36 19.57
N THR A 458 22.75 -11.53 18.32
CA THR A 458 24.10 -12.04 17.98
C THR A 458 25.22 -11.12 18.47
N GLU A 459 25.06 -9.80 18.33
CA GLU A 459 26.01 -8.80 18.79
C GLU A 459 26.18 -8.83 20.32
N ALA A 460 25.08 -9.09 21.04
CA ALA A 460 25.09 -9.24 22.48
C ALA A 460 25.76 -10.56 22.91
N GLU A 461 25.51 -11.67 22.19
CA GLU A 461 26.19 -12.95 22.44
C GLU A 461 27.71 -12.79 22.29
N VAL A 462 28.17 -12.12 21.24
CA VAL A 462 29.60 -11.87 21.00
C VAL A 462 30.20 -10.97 22.08
N LEU A 463 29.55 -9.85 22.41
CA LEU A 463 30.06 -8.92 23.44
C LEU A 463 30.10 -9.58 24.83
N LEU A 464 29.06 -10.36 25.18
CA LEU A 464 29.04 -11.09 26.45
C LEU A 464 30.15 -12.13 26.52
N ALA A 465 30.39 -12.87 25.43
CA ALA A 465 31.48 -13.83 25.34
C ALA A 465 32.85 -13.15 25.51
N ASP A 466 33.09 -12.00 24.88
CA ASP A 466 34.31 -11.22 25.07
C ASP A 466 34.47 -10.72 26.52
N MET A 467 33.40 -10.30 27.17
CA MET A 467 33.42 -9.91 28.57
C MET A 467 33.71 -11.09 29.49
N MET A 468 33.17 -12.28 29.20
CA MET A 468 33.45 -13.51 29.94
C MET A 468 34.89 -13.97 29.73
N LEU A 469 35.41 -13.86 28.53
CA LEU A 469 36.79 -14.23 28.19
C LEU A 469 37.80 -13.33 28.93
N SER A 470 37.53 -12.02 28.95
CA SER A 470 38.41 -11.03 29.58
C SER A 470 38.19 -10.85 31.08
N GLY A 471 37.05 -11.28 31.62
CA GLY A 471 36.66 -11.05 33.02
C GLY A 471 36.14 -9.63 33.28
N ARG A 472 35.67 -8.92 32.23
CA ARG A 472 35.10 -7.58 32.38
C ARG A 472 33.69 -7.66 32.97
N GLY A 473 33.47 -6.96 34.08
CA GLY A 473 32.16 -6.94 34.76
C GLY A 473 31.77 -8.24 35.45
N GLY A 474 32.77 -9.12 35.76
CA GLY A 474 32.51 -10.38 36.45
C GLY A 474 33.65 -11.40 36.28
N ALA A 475 33.48 -12.60 36.80
CA ALA A 475 34.48 -13.65 36.66
C ALA A 475 34.71 -14.06 35.20
N ARG A 476 35.93 -14.50 34.91
CA ARG A 476 36.26 -15.16 33.64
C ARG A 476 35.54 -16.52 33.59
N ASP A 477 35.02 -16.84 32.42
CA ASP A 477 34.36 -18.12 32.14
C ASP A 477 34.59 -18.47 30.66
N HIS A 478 35.71 -19.12 30.38
CA HIS A 478 36.07 -19.50 29.02
C HIS A 478 35.12 -20.54 28.40
N PRO A 479 34.67 -21.58 29.13
CA PRO A 479 33.69 -22.52 28.62
C PRO A 479 32.38 -21.86 28.23
N ALA A 480 31.80 -20.96 29.07
CA ALA A 480 30.56 -20.25 28.74
C ALA A 480 30.76 -19.27 27.58
N ALA A 481 31.92 -18.60 27.50
CA ALA A 481 32.26 -17.74 26.36
C ALA A 481 32.30 -18.53 25.05
N LEU A 482 32.89 -19.73 25.06
CA LEU A 482 32.95 -20.60 23.87
C LEU A 482 31.53 -20.93 23.36
N VAL A 483 30.62 -21.33 24.25
CA VAL A 483 29.21 -21.64 23.88
C VAL A 483 28.52 -20.45 23.22
N LEU A 484 28.74 -19.24 23.71
CA LEU A 484 28.15 -18.03 23.13
C LEU A 484 28.75 -17.70 21.76
N PHE A 485 30.08 -17.84 21.62
CA PHE A 485 30.73 -17.66 20.32
C PHE A 485 30.30 -18.71 19.32
N GLU A 486 30.09 -19.97 19.72
CA GLU A 486 29.57 -21.02 18.85
C GLU A 486 28.15 -20.67 18.33
N LYS A 487 27.25 -20.22 19.23
CA LYS A 487 25.91 -19.76 18.83
C LYS A 487 25.96 -18.62 17.82
N ALA A 488 26.79 -17.62 18.06
CA ALA A 488 26.97 -16.50 17.14
C ALA A 488 27.63 -16.93 15.81
N ALA A 489 28.57 -17.87 15.86
CA ALA A 489 29.24 -18.43 14.68
C ALA A 489 28.27 -19.24 13.80
N GLU A 490 27.39 -20.02 14.39
CA GLU A 490 26.30 -20.75 13.67
C GLU A 490 25.36 -19.80 12.95
N LYS A 491 25.10 -18.61 13.49
CA LYS A 491 24.35 -17.53 12.85
C LYS A 491 25.14 -16.79 11.76
N GLY A 492 26.40 -17.18 11.52
CA GLY A 492 27.22 -16.62 10.43
C GLY A 492 28.15 -15.47 10.83
N HIS A 493 28.29 -15.13 12.12
CA HIS A 493 29.13 -14.03 12.57
C HIS A 493 30.63 -14.37 12.44
N ALA A 494 31.32 -13.76 11.47
CA ALA A 494 32.69 -14.10 11.12
C ALA A 494 33.71 -13.91 12.27
N GLY A 495 33.54 -12.85 13.09
CA GLY A 495 34.36 -12.62 14.27
C GLY A 495 34.20 -13.70 15.34
N ALA A 496 32.95 -14.19 15.53
CA ALA A 496 32.71 -15.29 16.45
C ALA A 496 33.30 -16.61 15.93
N MET A 497 33.21 -16.89 14.64
CA MET A 497 33.90 -18.05 14.02
C MET A 497 35.39 -18.01 14.27
N PHE A 498 36.00 -16.83 14.11
CA PHE A 498 37.43 -16.65 14.43
C PHE A 498 37.72 -16.90 15.92
N ALA A 499 36.89 -16.37 16.83
CA ALA A 499 37.05 -16.56 18.27
C ALA A 499 36.96 -18.04 18.67
N VAL A 500 35.97 -18.79 18.14
CA VAL A 500 35.84 -20.25 18.33
C VAL A 500 37.09 -20.96 17.83
N GLY A 501 37.60 -20.60 16.65
CA GLY A 501 38.87 -21.12 16.13
C GLY A 501 40.05 -20.84 17.02
N ALA A 502 40.16 -19.62 17.54
CA ALA A 502 41.23 -19.22 18.45
C ALA A 502 41.19 -19.96 19.81
N MET A 503 39.99 -20.10 20.39
CA MET A 503 39.82 -20.81 21.66
C MET A 503 40.13 -22.30 21.53
N ASN A 504 39.68 -22.97 20.47
CA ASN A 504 40.01 -24.36 20.20
C ASN A 504 41.49 -24.56 19.75
N GLY A 505 42.15 -23.50 19.30
CA GLY A 505 43.57 -23.51 18.92
C GLY A 505 44.54 -23.62 20.09
N GLY A 506 44.07 -23.35 21.31
CA GLY A 506 44.79 -23.43 22.56
C GLY A 506 45.05 -22.07 23.22
N GLY A 507 45.46 -22.08 24.49
CA GLY A 507 45.72 -20.87 25.27
C GLY A 507 44.56 -20.33 26.09
N HIS A 508 43.43 -21.08 26.12
CA HIS A 508 42.26 -20.80 26.94
C HIS A 508 41.91 -22.03 27.81
N ASP A 509 41.10 -21.82 28.85
CA ASP A 509 40.67 -22.91 29.75
C ASP A 509 39.56 -23.76 29.10
N VAL A 510 39.79 -24.21 27.87
CA VAL A 510 38.95 -25.10 27.10
C VAL A 510 39.81 -26.18 26.43
N PRO A 511 39.25 -27.37 26.12
CA PRO A 511 40.02 -28.42 25.44
C PRO A 511 40.54 -27.95 24.09
N THR A 512 41.81 -28.20 23.81
CA THR A 512 42.42 -27.85 22.52
C THR A 512 42.03 -28.88 21.45
N ASP A 513 41.40 -28.42 20.37
CA ASP A 513 41.13 -29.22 19.16
C ASP A 513 41.53 -28.40 17.90
N ARG A 514 42.70 -28.66 17.39
CA ARG A 514 43.24 -27.96 16.24
C ARG A 514 42.50 -28.25 14.94
N VAL A 515 41.85 -29.38 14.82
CA VAL A 515 41.04 -29.73 13.64
C VAL A 515 39.77 -28.89 13.62
N VAL A 516 39.11 -28.79 14.77
CA VAL A 516 37.97 -27.87 14.94
C VAL A 516 38.40 -26.42 14.73
N ALA A 517 39.54 -26.02 15.29
CA ALA A 517 40.07 -24.66 15.10
C ALA A 517 40.27 -24.32 13.63
N GLN A 518 40.93 -25.22 12.86
CA GLN A 518 41.17 -25.00 11.42
C GLN A 518 39.85 -24.89 10.64
N ARG A 519 38.84 -25.72 10.96
CA ARG A 519 37.53 -25.66 10.33
C ARG A 519 36.87 -24.29 10.53
N TRP A 520 36.88 -23.76 11.76
CA TRP A 520 36.30 -22.47 12.07
C TRP A 520 37.09 -21.30 11.48
N PHE A 521 38.44 -21.38 11.48
CA PHE A 521 39.24 -20.40 10.77
C PHE A 521 38.92 -20.37 9.28
N ARG A 522 38.68 -21.52 8.64
CA ARG A 522 38.28 -21.60 7.24
C ARG A 522 36.95 -20.92 7.01
N ALA A 523 35.96 -21.24 7.83
CA ALA A 523 34.63 -20.64 7.74
C ALA A 523 34.63 -19.10 7.89
N ALA A 524 35.46 -18.57 8.80
CA ALA A 524 35.66 -17.14 8.97
C ALA A 524 36.46 -16.51 7.82
N ALA A 525 37.50 -17.20 7.34
CA ALA A 525 38.37 -16.75 6.24
C ALA A 525 37.61 -16.62 4.91
N GLU A 526 36.73 -17.57 4.60
CA GLU A 526 35.82 -17.55 3.44
C GLU A 526 34.86 -16.35 3.48
N ARG A 527 34.51 -15.86 4.69
CA ARG A 527 33.69 -14.64 4.89
C ARG A 527 34.55 -13.37 4.96
N GLY A 528 35.83 -13.46 4.61
CA GLY A 528 36.68 -12.30 4.49
C GLY A 528 37.38 -11.83 5.78
N HIS A 529 37.24 -12.55 6.91
CA HIS A 529 37.86 -12.16 8.17
C HIS A 529 39.39 -12.25 8.09
N ALA A 530 40.07 -11.10 8.11
CA ALA A 530 41.52 -11.02 7.83
C ALA A 530 42.42 -11.85 8.77
N PHE A 531 42.16 -11.77 10.09
CA PHE A 531 42.92 -12.58 11.07
C PHE A 531 42.67 -14.07 10.91
N ALA A 532 41.44 -14.47 10.52
CA ALA A 532 41.16 -15.87 10.24
C ALA A 532 41.88 -16.37 8.99
N GLN A 533 41.96 -15.56 7.93
CA GLN A 533 42.75 -15.87 6.75
C GLN A 533 44.23 -16.08 7.11
N MET A 534 44.80 -15.21 7.93
CA MET A 534 46.18 -15.36 8.42
C MET A 534 46.36 -16.64 9.26
N MET A 535 45.46 -16.90 10.20
CA MET A 535 45.54 -18.10 11.03
C MET A 535 45.36 -19.39 10.23
N LEU A 536 44.43 -19.41 9.29
CA LEU A 536 44.27 -20.55 8.37
C LEU A 536 45.54 -20.76 7.54
N GLY A 537 46.12 -19.68 7.02
CA GLY A 537 47.41 -19.74 6.30
C GLY A 537 48.50 -20.41 7.13
N ARG A 538 48.64 -20.00 8.43
CA ARG A 538 49.59 -20.60 9.38
C ARG A 538 49.30 -22.07 9.66
N TYR A 539 48.03 -22.42 9.87
CA TYR A 539 47.61 -23.80 10.15
C TYR A 539 47.92 -24.74 8.99
N LEU A 540 47.59 -24.34 7.78
CA LEU A 540 47.87 -25.11 6.56
C LEU A 540 49.38 -25.19 6.26
N ALA A 541 50.06 -24.06 6.28
CA ALA A 541 51.49 -24.02 5.96
C ALA A 541 52.37 -24.81 6.94
N ARG A 542 51.95 -24.95 8.22
CA ARG A 542 52.70 -25.68 9.25
C ARG A 542 52.13 -27.09 9.53
N GLY A 543 50.95 -27.43 8.98
CA GLY A 543 50.29 -28.70 9.25
C GLY A 543 49.79 -28.84 10.69
N LEU A 544 49.29 -27.75 11.32
CA LEU A 544 48.94 -27.73 12.74
C LEU A 544 47.73 -28.60 13.10
N ALA A 545 46.85 -28.89 12.14
CA ALA A 545 45.64 -29.69 12.31
C ALA A 545 45.62 -30.98 11.49
N GLY A 546 46.70 -31.30 10.76
CA GLY A 546 46.76 -32.45 9.87
C GLY A 546 47.84 -32.30 8.80
N GLU A 547 47.55 -32.69 7.58
CA GLU A 547 48.49 -32.59 6.45
C GLU A 547 48.90 -31.11 6.20
N LYS A 548 50.17 -30.96 5.82
CA LYS A 548 50.71 -29.67 5.49
C LYS A 548 50.39 -29.30 4.05
N ASP A 549 49.72 -28.15 3.85
CA ASP A 549 49.47 -27.57 2.53
C ASP A 549 50.06 -26.13 2.48
N VAL A 550 51.28 -26.03 1.95
CA VAL A 550 51.98 -24.76 1.86
C VAL A 550 51.40 -23.83 0.81
N GLU A 551 50.87 -24.40 -0.28
CA GLU A 551 50.32 -23.62 -1.40
C GLU A 551 48.98 -22.98 -1.01
N GLU A 552 48.04 -23.75 -0.46
CA GLU A 552 46.80 -23.21 0.06
C GLU A 552 47.07 -22.22 1.19
N GLY A 553 48.02 -22.54 2.09
CA GLY A 553 48.45 -21.66 3.17
C GLY A 553 48.97 -20.32 2.67
N ARG A 554 49.71 -20.33 1.57
CA ARG A 554 50.20 -19.11 0.90
C ARG A 554 49.04 -18.26 0.38
N VAL A 555 48.08 -18.85 -0.33
CA VAL A 555 46.91 -18.14 -0.89
C VAL A 555 46.17 -17.40 0.22
N TRP A 556 45.90 -18.04 1.35
CA TRP A 556 45.20 -17.41 2.46
C TRP A 556 46.02 -16.30 3.13
N SER A 557 47.33 -16.49 3.28
CA SER A 557 48.24 -15.47 3.81
C SER A 557 48.34 -14.25 2.87
N GLU A 558 48.35 -14.46 1.55
CA GLU A 558 48.30 -13.38 0.54
C GLU A 558 47.01 -12.55 0.67
N ARG A 559 45.85 -13.21 0.84
CA ARG A 559 44.59 -12.51 1.07
C ARG A 559 44.59 -11.66 2.35
N ALA A 560 45.11 -12.21 3.43
CA ALA A 560 45.24 -11.48 4.68
C ALA A 560 46.22 -10.28 4.56
N ALA A 561 47.33 -10.47 3.85
CA ALA A 561 48.30 -9.39 3.59
C ALA A 561 47.74 -8.28 2.71
N ALA A 562 46.88 -8.65 1.72
CA ALA A 562 46.17 -7.70 0.88
C ALA A 562 45.18 -6.84 1.67
N GLN A 563 44.64 -7.34 2.78
CA GLN A 563 43.81 -6.58 3.72
C GLN A 563 44.63 -5.73 4.71
N GLY A 564 45.97 -5.69 4.57
CA GLY A 564 46.85 -4.80 5.34
C GLY A 564 47.49 -5.44 6.59
N LEU A 565 47.26 -6.75 6.87
CA LEU A 565 47.90 -7.41 8.02
C LEU A 565 49.40 -7.58 7.82
N GLN A 566 50.21 -6.91 8.64
CA GLN A 566 51.68 -6.96 8.57
C GLN A 566 52.23 -8.34 8.95
N GLU A 567 51.61 -8.99 9.93
CA GLU A 567 51.98 -10.34 10.38
C GLU A 567 51.84 -11.37 9.25
N ALA A 568 50.80 -11.22 8.41
CA ALA A 568 50.59 -12.08 7.24
C ALA A 568 51.73 -11.90 6.19
N LYS A 569 52.26 -10.69 6.05
CA LYS A 569 53.44 -10.44 5.18
C LYS A 569 54.68 -11.12 5.70
N VAL A 570 54.88 -11.10 7.04
CA VAL A 570 55.99 -11.81 7.68
C VAL A 570 55.85 -13.33 7.49
N ASP A 571 54.62 -13.86 7.68
CA ASP A 571 54.34 -15.27 7.46
C ASP A 571 54.64 -15.69 5.99
N LEU A 572 54.26 -14.86 5.02
CA LEU A 572 54.54 -15.10 3.59
C LEU A 572 56.03 -15.12 3.30
N ALA A 573 56.80 -14.21 3.87
CA ALA A 573 58.25 -14.15 3.69
C ALA A 573 59.00 -15.38 4.27
N ALA A 574 58.38 -16.04 5.26
CA ALA A 574 58.91 -17.24 5.89
C ALA A 574 58.55 -18.54 5.14
N LEU A 575 57.66 -18.49 4.13
CA LEU A 575 57.30 -19.65 3.32
C LEU A 575 58.39 -19.96 2.26
N PRO A 576 58.57 -21.26 1.90
CA PRO A 576 59.47 -21.61 0.80
C PRO A 576 59.07 -20.87 -0.49
N PRO A 577 60.01 -20.54 -1.38
CA PRO A 577 59.71 -19.90 -2.64
C PRO A 577 58.68 -20.73 -3.45
N LYS A 578 57.87 -20.04 -4.23
CA LYS A 578 56.87 -20.71 -5.12
C LYS A 578 57.66 -21.62 -6.11
N PRO A 579 57.29 -22.88 -6.27
CA PRO A 579 57.92 -23.70 -7.31
C PRO A 579 57.76 -22.98 -8.65
N GLU A 580 58.87 -22.83 -9.40
CA GLU A 580 58.83 -22.28 -10.74
C GLU A 580 57.87 -23.14 -11.59
N SER A 581 56.88 -22.51 -12.16
CA SER A 581 56.00 -23.17 -13.13
C SER A 581 56.86 -23.75 -14.23
N ALA A 582 56.83 -25.08 -14.41
CA ALA A 582 57.53 -25.71 -15.53
C ALA A 582 57.13 -24.98 -16.83
N PRO A 583 58.10 -24.61 -17.69
CA PRO A 583 57.81 -23.91 -18.92
C PRO A 583 56.81 -24.76 -19.74
N GLU A 584 55.72 -24.13 -20.18
CA GLU A 584 54.81 -24.76 -21.16
C GLU A 584 55.64 -25.27 -22.31
N ARG A 585 55.67 -26.59 -22.49
CA ARG A 585 56.23 -27.20 -23.68
C ARG A 585 55.43 -26.68 -24.87
N GLN A 586 56.01 -25.70 -25.57
CA GLN A 586 55.54 -25.38 -26.90
C GLN A 586 55.46 -26.68 -27.68
N ALA A 587 54.25 -27.08 -28.01
CA ALA A 587 54.00 -28.13 -29.00
C ALA A 587 54.57 -27.61 -30.33
N VAL A 588 55.78 -28.13 -30.66
CA VAL A 588 56.33 -28.01 -31.99
C VAL A 588 55.47 -28.93 -32.83
N GLY A 589 54.65 -28.35 -33.69
CA GLY A 589 53.94 -29.07 -34.72
C GLY A 589 54.94 -29.58 -35.76
N ASP A 590 54.79 -30.81 -36.12
CA ASP A 590 55.14 -31.39 -37.42
C ASP A 590 53.86 -31.64 -38.24
#